data_058d61ae3ad51fae508fe70bcae3022b
#
_entry.id   058d61ae3ad51fae508fe70bcae3022b
#
_cell.length_a   1.000
_cell.length_b   1.000
_cell.length_c   1.000
_cell.angle_alpha   90.00
_cell.angle_beta   90.00
_cell.angle_gamma   90.00
#
_symmetry.space_group_name_H-M   'P 1'
#
loop_
_entity.id
_entity.type
_entity.pdbx_description
1 polymer ?
#
loop_
_entity_poly.entity_id
_entity_poly.type
_entity_poly.pdbx_seq_one_letter_code
_entity_poly.pdbx_strand_id
1 'polypeptide(L)'
;NCKVALILRDLTEAGVSASDGMEDGLRAVEAAKALGVPDHAGVALFAEIRPEWSVSHNWMLTFAETLVAAGYVPGFIGNTDSSKNFNFDRQCSHYVQATDSVDELRPVYWATEPKVEGEPEEWAPYCPSALTPEEMDLWQSGVIRYGDITANEDYIRQESPLERMW
;
A
#
# COMPACT_ATOMS: atom_id res chain seq x y z
N ASN A 1 1.14 -8.27 21.63
CA ASN A 1 1.56 -8.74 20.31
C ASN A 1 1.95 -7.54 19.47
N CYS A 2 3.16 -7.54 18.90
CA CYS A 2 3.59 -6.57 17.92
C CYS A 2 3.22 -7.15 16.54
N LYS A 3 2.63 -6.32 15.68
CA LYS A 3 2.36 -6.64 14.27
C LYS A 3 3.36 -5.90 13.40
N VAL A 4 3.78 -6.52 12.30
CA VAL A 4 4.81 -5.97 11.40
C VAL A 4 4.25 -5.88 9.99
N ALA A 5 4.29 -4.68 9.39
CA ALA A 5 4.02 -4.49 7.98
C ALA A 5 5.29 -4.81 7.16
N LEU A 6 5.15 -5.63 6.13
CA LEU A 6 6.24 -6.03 5.25
C LEU A 6 6.24 -5.17 3.99
N ILE A 7 7.21 -4.28 3.87
CA ILE A 7 7.27 -3.28 2.81
C ILE A 7 8.47 -3.55 1.89
N LEU A 8 8.21 -3.73 0.60
CA LEU A 8 9.25 -3.79 -0.43
C LEU A 8 9.74 -2.36 -0.71
N ARG A 9 11.01 -2.09 -0.36
CA ARG A 9 11.60 -0.75 -0.43
C ARG A 9 12.68 -0.57 -1.51
N ASP A 10 13.08 -1.63 -2.18
CA ASP A 10 14.08 -1.61 -3.25
C ASP A 10 13.49 -1.39 -4.65
N LEU A 11 12.24 -0.91 -4.70
CA LEU A 11 11.59 -0.48 -5.93
C LEU A 11 12.30 0.73 -6.55
N THR A 12 12.21 0.84 -7.86
CA THR A 12 12.73 1.99 -8.62
C THR A 12 11.62 2.59 -9.47
N GLU A 13 11.72 3.89 -9.79
CA GLU A 13 10.76 4.54 -10.70
C GLU A 13 10.68 3.83 -12.05
N ALA A 14 11.82 3.42 -12.62
CA ALA A 14 11.86 2.70 -13.89
C ALA A 14 11.10 1.36 -13.82
N GLY A 15 11.22 0.63 -12.70
CA GLY A 15 10.48 -0.61 -12.47
C GLY A 15 8.98 -0.38 -12.40
N VAL A 16 8.52 0.49 -11.49
CA VAL A 16 7.09 0.71 -11.26
C VAL A 16 6.39 1.43 -12.43
N SER A 17 7.13 2.14 -13.28
CA SER A 17 6.59 2.76 -14.51
C SER A 17 6.49 1.79 -15.68
N ALA A 18 7.10 0.61 -15.59
CA ALA A 18 6.95 -0.45 -16.58
C ALA A 18 5.52 -1.01 -16.60
N SER A 19 5.18 -1.80 -17.61
CA SER A 19 3.85 -2.42 -17.71
C SER A 19 3.74 -3.76 -16.98
N ASP A 20 4.82 -4.26 -16.38
CA ASP A 20 4.89 -5.57 -15.75
C ASP A 20 5.58 -5.49 -14.37
N GLY A 21 4.84 -5.82 -13.33
CA GLY A 21 5.28 -5.86 -11.93
C GLY A 21 5.60 -7.27 -11.42
N MET A 22 5.58 -8.28 -12.28
CA MET A 22 5.75 -9.68 -11.87
C MET A 22 7.10 -9.91 -11.19
N GLU A 23 8.20 -9.38 -11.71
CA GLU A 23 9.53 -9.54 -11.12
C GLU A 23 9.61 -8.93 -9.72
N ASP A 24 9.05 -7.74 -9.53
CA ASP A 24 8.97 -7.08 -8.23
C ASP A 24 8.09 -7.88 -7.26
N GLY A 25 6.96 -8.42 -7.73
CA GLY A 25 6.10 -9.31 -6.96
C GLY A 25 6.82 -10.57 -6.51
N LEU A 26 7.56 -11.22 -7.40
CA LEU A 26 8.37 -12.42 -7.07
C LEU A 26 9.44 -12.09 -6.03
N ARG A 27 10.13 -10.94 -6.13
CA ARG A 27 11.11 -10.50 -5.12
C ARG A 27 10.47 -10.31 -3.75
N ALA A 28 9.27 -9.69 -3.70
CA ALA A 28 8.53 -9.53 -2.45
C ALA A 28 8.17 -10.89 -1.82
N VAL A 29 7.69 -11.84 -2.64
CA VAL A 29 7.36 -13.20 -2.21
C VAL A 29 8.60 -13.94 -1.68
N GLU A 30 9.72 -13.89 -2.40
CA GLU A 30 10.96 -14.51 -1.98
C GLU A 30 11.47 -13.94 -0.66
N ALA A 31 11.43 -12.62 -0.50
CA ALA A 31 11.81 -11.95 0.76
C ALA A 31 10.91 -12.38 1.92
N ALA A 32 9.59 -12.44 1.72
CA ALA A 32 8.65 -12.89 2.72
C ALA A 32 8.91 -14.33 3.15
N LYS A 33 9.12 -15.25 2.19
CA LYS A 33 9.46 -16.64 2.46
C LYS A 33 10.79 -16.79 3.21
N ALA A 34 11.80 -15.99 2.85
CA ALA A 34 13.09 -15.99 3.53
C ALA A 34 12.99 -15.53 4.99
N LEU A 35 12.03 -14.67 5.32
CA LEU A 35 11.69 -14.24 6.69
C LEU A 35 10.82 -15.27 7.44
N GLY A 36 10.38 -16.34 6.79
CA GLY A 36 9.51 -17.35 7.40
C GLY A 36 8.02 -16.95 7.45
N VAL A 37 7.62 -15.96 6.66
CA VAL A 37 6.21 -15.53 6.57
C VAL A 37 5.41 -16.61 5.83
N PRO A 38 4.37 -17.18 6.46
CA PRO A 38 3.59 -18.24 5.84
C PRO A 38 2.74 -17.70 4.68
N ASP A 39 2.69 -18.44 3.58
CA ASP A 39 1.70 -18.23 2.53
C ASP A 39 0.29 -18.63 3.00
N HIS A 40 -0.74 -18.16 2.30
CA HIS A 40 -2.16 -18.42 2.62
C HIS A 40 -2.60 -18.05 4.05
N ALA A 41 -1.78 -17.27 4.78
CA ALA A 41 -2.11 -16.74 6.12
C ALA A 41 -2.78 -15.36 6.07
N GLY A 42 -3.07 -14.85 4.88
CA GLY A 42 -3.67 -13.54 4.67
C GLY A 42 -2.73 -12.36 4.93
N VAL A 43 -1.41 -12.58 4.97
CA VAL A 43 -0.42 -11.52 5.21
C VAL A 43 -0.28 -10.64 3.97
N ALA A 44 -0.31 -9.32 4.19
CA ALA A 44 -0.11 -8.34 3.14
C ALA A 44 1.38 -8.03 2.90
N LEU A 45 1.77 -7.95 1.63
CA LEU A 45 3.06 -7.46 1.19
C LEU A 45 2.87 -6.13 0.48
N PHE A 46 3.53 -5.09 0.97
CA PHE A 46 3.31 -3.72 0.52
C PHE A 46 4.38 -3.26 -0.48
N ALA A 47 3.93 -2.55 -1.51
CA ALA A 47 4.76 -1.72 -2.36
C ALA A 47 4.60 -0.25 -1.96
N GLU A 48 5.70 0.43 -1.65
CA GLU A 48 5.73 1.86 -1.35
C GLU A 48 6.04 2.65 -2.62
N ILE A 49 5.08 3.43 -3.10
CA ILE A 49 5.21 4.29 -4.28
C ILE A 49 5.52 5.73 -3.83
N ARG A 50 6.68 6.22 -4.22
CA ARG A 50 7.08 7.59 -3.86
C ARG A 50 6.24 8.62 -4.63
N PRO A 51 5.93 9.78 -4.02
CA PRO A 51 5.06 10.79 -4.64
C PRO A 51 5.57 11.29 -5.99
N GLU A 52 6.89 11.37 -6.16
CA GLU A 52 7.53 11.86 -7.39
C GLU A 52 7.59 10.82 -8.53
N TRP A 53 7.26 9.56 -8.25
CA TRP A 53 7.37 8.48 -9.23
C TRP A 53 6.15 8.38 -10.14
N SER A 54 6.43 8.07 -11.40
CA SER A 54 5.41 7.61 -12.33
C SER A 54 5.22 6.11 -12.14
N VAL A 55 4.02 5.70 -11.74
CA VAL A 55 3.64 4.29 -11.62
C VAL A 55 2.67 3.91 -12.73
N SER A 56 2.67 2.65 -13.15
CA SER A 56 1.73 2.09 -14.12
C SER A 56 0.67 1.24 -13.39
N HIS A 57 -0.62 1.41 -13.72
CA HIS A 57 -1.67 0.53 -13.18
C HIS A 57 -1.50 -0.93 -13.65
N ASN A 58 -0.92 -1.17 -14.82
CA ASN A 58 -0.59 -2.53 -15.28
C ASN A 58 0.51 -3.15 -14.42
N TRP A 59 1.52 -2.37 -14.01
CA TRP A 59 2.50 -2.83 -13.04
C TRP A 59 1.84 -3.20 -11.70
N MET A 60 0.93 -2.34 -11.20
CA MET A 60 0.19 -2.63 -9.97
C MET A 60 -0.62 -3.93 -10.10
N LEU A 61 -1.27 -4.15 -11.25
CA LEU A 61 -2.08 -5.35 -11.50
C LEU A 61 -1.22 -6.61 -11.49
N THR A 62 -0.15 -6.66 -12.28
CA THR A 62 0.69 -7.87 -12.38
C THR A 62 1.50 -8.12 -11.10
N PHE A 63 1.88 -7.06 -10.36
CA PHE A 63 2.41 -7.19 -9.01
C PHE A 63 1.40 -7.86 -8.07
N ALA A 64 0.17 -7.36 -8.02
CA ALA A 64 -0.89 -7.91 -7.16
C ALA A 64 -1.25 -9.36 -7.53
N GLU A 65 -1.42 -9.67 -8.81
CA GLU A 65 -1.68 -11.03 -9.31
C GLU A 65 -0.57 -12.00 -8.88
N THR A 66 0.69 -11.55 -8.92
CA THR A 66 1.85 -12.36 -8.50
C THR A 66 1.81 -12.68 -7.00
N LEU A 67 1.45 -11.70 -6.17
CA LEU A 67 1.31 -11.89 -4.73
C LEU A 67 0.16 -12.83 -4.41
N VAL A 68 -1.00 -12.63 -5.02
CA VAL A 68 -2.20 -13.46 -4.83
C VAL A 68 -1.93 -14.91 -5.26
N ALA A 69 -1.29 -15.12 -6.41
CA ALA A 69 -0.91 -16.46 -6.87
C ALA A 69 0.05 -17.17 -5.89
N ALA A 70 0.84 -16.43 -5.13
CA ALA A 70 1.74 -16.96 -4.10
C ALA A 70 1.08 -17.04 -2.69
N GLY A 71 -0.21 -16.72 -2.56
CA GLY A 71 -0.96 -16.81 -1.31
C GLY A 71 -0.81 -15.62 -0.36
N TYR A 72 -0.38 -14.45 -0.87
CA TYR A 72 -0.27 -13.20 -0.11
C TYR A 72 -1.32 -12.19 -0.55
N VAL A 73 -1.56 -11.19 0.28
CA VAL A 73 -2.46 -10.08 -0.02
C VAL A 73 -1.63 -8.92 -0.59
N PRO A 74 -2.04 -8.29 -1.69
CA PRO A 74 -1.36 -7.09 -2.16
C PRO A 74 -1.60 -5.91 -1.22
N GLY A 75 -0.61 -5.00 -1.11
CA GLY A 75 -0.73 -3.75 -0.39
C GLY A 75 -0.03 -2.63 -1.13
N PHE A 76 -0.63 -1.44 -1.14
CA PHE A 76 -0.04 -0.26 -1.77
C PHE A 76 0.00 0.91 -0.79
N ILE A 77 1.17 1.53 -0.72
CA ILE A 77 1.42 2.75 0.06
C ILE A 77 1.71 3.88 -0.93
N GLY A 78 0.97 4.97 -0.84
CA GLY A 78 1.21 6.09 -1.75
C GLY A 78 0.40 7.34 -1.43
N ASN A 79 0.76 8.43 -2.12
CA ASN A 79 0.07 9.70 -2.01
C ASN A 79 -1.12 9.74 -2.97
N THR A 80 -2.31 9.85 -2.42
CA THR A 80 -3.58 9.88 -3.15
C THR A 80 -4.27 11.25 -3.08
N ASP A 81 -3.50 12.33 -2.87
CA ASP A 81 -4.02 13.71 -2.91
C ASP A 81 -4.40 14.09 -4.36
N SER A 82 -5.66 13.88 -4.71
CA SER A 82 -6.20 14.21 -6.04
C SER A 82 -6.12 15.71 -6.37
N SER A 83 -5.98 16.59 -5.37
CA SER A 83 -5.81 18.03 -5.57
C SER A 83 -4.46 18.40 -6.20
N LYS A 84 -3.47 17.51 -6.13
CA LYS A 84 -2.08 17.76 -6.55
C LYS A 84 -1.64 16.94 -7.76
N ASN A 85 -2.55 16.31 -8.48
CA ASN A 85 -2.26 15.55 -9.70
C ASN A 85 -1.10 14.54 -9.57
N PHE A 86 -1.01 13.84 -8.45
CA PHE A 86 -0.06 12.74 -8.28
C PHE A 86 -0.40 11.58 -9.22
N ASN A 87 0.62 11.00 -9.86
CA ASN A 87 0.39 9.89 -10.77
C ASN A 87 -0.15 8.65 -10.05
N PHE A 88 0.28 8.40 -8.80
CA PHE A 88 -0.23 7.27 -8.01
C PHE A 88 -1.75 7.33 -7.84
N ASP A 89 -2.33 8.49 -7.48
CA ASP A 89 -3.78 8.65 -7.35
C ASP A 89 -4.53 8.16 -8.59
N ARG A 90 -4.13 8.66 -9.77
CA ARG A 90 -4.78 8.30 -11.03
C ARG A 90 -4.59 6.84 -11.40
N GLN A 91 -3.38 6.30 -11.26
CA GLN A 91 -3.08 4.91 -11.62
C GLN A 91 -3.73 3.92 -10.65
N CYS A 92 -3.80 4.28 -9.36
CA CYS A 92 -4.53 3.51 -8.37
C CYS A 92 -6.04 3.48 -8.69
N SER A 93 -6.62 4.61 -9.13
CA SER A 93 -8.02 4.64 -9.58
C SER A 93 -8.25 3.75 -10.80
N HIS A 94 -7.32 3.70 -11.76
CA HIS A 94 -7.41 2.76 -12.90
C HIS A 94 -7.28 1.31 -12.44
N TYR A 95 -6.38 1.02 -11.49
CA TYR A 95 -6.25 -0.31 -10.90
C TYR A 95 -7.56 -0.75 -10.24
N VAL A 96 -8.16 0.10 -9.39
CA VAL A 96 -9.44 -0.17 -8.73
C VAL A 96 -10.52 -0.51 -9.76
N GLN A 97 -10.65 0.30 -10.81
CA GLN A 97 -11.64 0.05 -11.87
C GLN A 97 -11.39 -1.26 -12.63
N ALA A 98 -10.13 -1.64 -12.83
CA ALA A 98 -9.78 -2.88 -13.52
C ALA A 98 -10.01 -4.13 -12.66
N THR A 99 -10.01 -4.01 -11.32
CA THR A 99 -10.09 -5.13 -10.37
C THR A 99 -11.40 -5.18 -9.58
N ASP A 100 -12.35 -4.28 -9.83
CA ASP A 100 -13.61 -4.12 -9.07
C ASP A 100 -14.43 -5.43 -8.92
N SER A 101 -14.30 -6.34 -9.86
CA SER A 101 -15.01 -7.64 -9.83
C SER A 101 -14.18 -8.80 -9.28
N VAL A 102 -12.96 -8.56 -8.76
CA VAL A 102 -12.02 -9.60 -8.33
C VAL A 102 -11.58 -9.33 -6.89
N ASP A 103 -12.32 -9.87 -5.94
CA ASP A 103 -12.10 -9.62 -4.49
C ASP A 103 -10.67 -9.95 -4.02
N GLU A 104 -10.03 -10.99 -4.58
CA GLU A 104 -8.69 -11.39 -4.21
C GLU A 104 -7.63 -10.34 -4.59
N LEU A 105 -7.93 -9.49 -5.58
CA LEU A 105 -7.05 -8.41 -6.02
C LEU A 105 -7.27 -7.11 -5.26
N ARG A 106 -8.27 -7.05 -4.34
CA ARG A 106 -8.42 -5.88 -3.48
C ARG A 106 -7.22 -5.75 -2.54
N PRO A 107 -6.40 -4.69 -2.66
CA PRO A 107 -5.23 -4.52 -1.82
C PRO A 107 -5.60 -3.94 -0.45
N VAL A 108 -4.64 -3.98 0.46
CA VAL A 108 -4.64 -3.11 1.62
C VAL A 108 -4.16 -1.72 1.18
N TYR A 109 -5.01 -0.70 1.32
CA TYR A 109 -4.72 0.68 0.93
C TYR A 109 -4.13 1.47 2.10
N TRP A 110 -2.96 2.07 1.89
CA TRP A 110 -2.29 2.88 2.90
C TRP A 110 -2.02 4.30 2.36
N ALA A 111 -2.82 5.25 2.81
CA ALA A 111 -2.66 6.65 2.47
C ALA A 111 -1.48 7.27 3.24
N THR A 112 -0.72 8.15 2.57
CA THR A 112 0.37 8.89 3.22
C THR A 112 0.01 10.35 3.49
N GLU A 113 -1.21 10.79 3.19
CA GLU A 113 -1.71 12.16 3.34
C GLU A 113 -3.23 12.16 3.69
N PRO A 114 -3.78 13.29 4.22
CA PRO A 114 -3.05 14.48 4.61
C PRO A 114 -2.25 14.28 5.89
N LYS A 115 -1.20 15.07 6.10
CA LYS A 115 -0.54 15.16 7.41
C LYS A 115 -1.37 16.09 8.30
N VAL A 116 -1.57 15.67 9.53
CA VAL A 116 -2.23 16.46 10.58
C VAL A 116 -1.31 16.61 11.78
N GLU A 117 -1.56 17.60 12.61
CA GLU A 117 -0.81 17.80 13.85
C GLU A 117 -1.52 17.08 14.99
N GLY A 118 -0.85 16.10 15.59
CA GLY A 118 -1.41 15.27 16.64
C GLY A 118 -2.37 14.18 16.13
N GLU A 119 -3.16 13.64 17.05
CA GLU A 119 -4.14 12.60 16.72
C GLU A 119 -5.29 13.19 15.86
N PRO A 120 -5.62 12.54 14.72
CA PRO A 120 -6.74 12.99 13.89
C PRO A 120 -8.07 12.94 14.68
N GLU A 121 -8.84 14.04 14.62
CA GLU A 121 -10.17 14.08 15.24
C GLU A 121 -11.18 13.17 14.51
N GLU A 122 -10.97 12.97 13.21
CA GLU A 122 -11.81 12.11 12.37
C GLU A 122 -10.96 11.36 11.32
N TRP A 123 -11.51 10.26 10.82
CA TRP A 123 -10.89 9.48 9.73
C TRP A 123 -11.09 10.19 8.38
N ALA A 124 -10.07 10.85 7.89
CA ALA A 124 -10.12 11.64 6.65
C ALA A 124 -8.83 11.50 5.80
N PRO A 125 -8.34 10.28 5.52
CA PRO A 125 -7.21 10.12 4.61
C PRO A 125 -7.59 10.59 3.21
N TYR A 126 -6.62 11.08 2.44
CA TYR A 126 -6.82 11.20 1.02
C TYR A 126 -6.96 9.81 0.40
N CYS A 127 -7.81 9.69 -0.62
CA CYS A 127 -8.07 8.43 -1.30
C CYS A 127 -8.02 8.61 -2.82
N PRO A 128 -7.74 7.54 -3.58
CA PRO A 128 -7.92 7.55 -5.02
C PRO A 128 -9.33 7.97 -5.40
N SER A 129 -9.48 8.68 -6.52
CA SER A 129 -10.79 9.22 -6.95
C SER A 129 -11.87 8.14 -7.23
N ALA A 130 -11.46 6.88 -7.35
CA ALA A 130 -12.37 5.74 -7.46
C ALA A 130 -12.80 5.15 -6.11
N LEU A 131 -12.28 5.65 -4.99
CA LEU A 131 -12.58 5.18 -3.63
C LEU A 131 -13.09 6.32 -2.77
N THR A 132 -13.59 5.95 -1.59
CA THR A 132 -13.93 6.87 -0.51
C THR A 132 -12.92 6.75 0.64
N PRO A 133 -12.80 7.74 1.54
CA PRO A 133 -11.91 7.63 2.70
C PRO A 133 -12.19 6.38 3.55
N GLU A 134 -13.43 5.93 3.62
CA GLU A 134 -13.84 4.74 4.37
C GLU A 134 -13.31 3.43 3.78
N GLU A 135 -12.86 3.44 2.54
CA GLU A 135 -12.26 2.27 1.87
C GLU A 135 -10.75 2.21 2.03
N MET A 136 -10.14 3.26 2.60
CA MET A 136 -8.73 3.23 2.99
C MET A 136 -8.55 2.45 4.29
N ASP A 137 -7.53 1.62 4.36
CA ASP A 137 -7.27 0.72 5.48
C ASP A 137 -6.32 1.34 6.52
N LEU A 138 -5.27 2.05 6.07
CA LEU A 138 -4.28 2.72 6.90
C LEU A 138 -4.06 4.16 6.44
N TRP A 139 -3.69 5.02 7.40
CA TRP A 139 -3.38 6.41 7.15
C TRP A 139 -2.17 6.89 7.94
N GLN A 140 -1.10 7.27 7.23
CA GLN A 140 0.05 7.93 7.80
C GLN A 140 -0.22 9.43 7.96
N SER A 141 -0.80 9.79 9.09
CA SER A 141 -1.31 11.15 9.31
C SER A 141 -0.28 12.10 9.92
N GLY A 142 0.79 11.59 10.51
CA GLY A 142 1.70 12.43 11.27
C GLY A 142 3.13 11.93 11.33
N VAL A 143 3.92 12.66 12.09
CA VAL A 143 5.31 12.34 12.41
C VAL A 143 5.54 12.59 13.90
N ILE A 144 5.99 11.56 14.60
CA ILE A 144 6.34 11.65 16.02
C ILE A 144 7.85 11.81 16.16
N ARG A 145 8.27 12.64 17.11
CA ARG A 145 9.69 12.81 17.47
C ARG A 145 9.93 12.38 18.91
N TYR A 146 10.87 11.45 19.08
CA TYR A 146 11.37 11.00 20.38
C TYR A 146 12.87 11.28 20.46
N GLY A 147 13.26 12.44 20.99
CA GLY A 147 14.65 12.90 20.99
C GLY A 147 15.16 13.06 19.55
N ASP A 148 16.20 12.29 19.19
CA ASP A 148 16.80 12.31 17.85
C ASP A 148 16.12 11.32 16.88
N ILE A 149 15.12 10.56 17.32
CA ILE A 149 14.40 9.60 16.50
C ILE A 149 13.14 10.26 15.94
N THR A 150 12.96 10.13 14.64
CA THR A 150 11.72 10.52 13.95
C THR A 150 11.04 9.25 13.44
N ALA A 151 9.77 9.08 13.75
CA ALA A 151 8.93 7.99 13.27
C ALA A 151 7.66 8.53 12.63
N ASN A 152 7.13 7.81 11.65
CA ASN A 152 5.81 8.10 11.11
C ASN A 152 4.74 7.64 12.11
N GLU A 153 3.63 8.33 12.14
CA GLU A 153 2.45 7.98 12.92
C GLU A 153 1.36 7.50 11.97
N ASP A 154 0.95 6.26 12.17
CA ASP A 154 0.01 5.57 11.30
C ASP A 154 -1.23 5.19 12.09
N TYR A 155 -2.40 5.50 11.54
CA TYR A 155 -3.70 5.13 12.08
C TYR A 155 -4.34 4.03 11.25
N ILE A 156 -5.10 3.18 11.92
CA ILE A 156 -5.80 2.05 11.32
C ILE A 156 -7.29 2.26 11.56
N ARG A 157 -8.08 2.25 10.50
CA ARG A 157 -9.52 2.53 10.60
C ARG A 157 -10.28 1.45 11.36
N GLN A 158 -9.89 0.19 11.19
CA GLN A 158 -10.51 -0.98 11.82
C GLN A 158 -9.44 -2.00 12.17
N GLU A 159 -9.75 -2.99 12.99
CA GLU A 159 -8.79 -4.04 13.34
C GLU A 159 -8.45 -4.98 12.17
N SER A 160 -9.29 -5.05 11.12
CA SER A 160 -9.09 -5.97 10.00
C SER A 160 -7.76 -5.83 9.25
N PRO A 161 -7.20 -4.60 9.03
CA PRO A 161 -5.86 -4.47 8.46
C PRO A 161 -4.76 -5.07 9.32
N LEU A 162 -4.91 -5.12 10.66
CA LEU A 162 -3.95 -5.77 11.56
C LEU A 162 -3.89 -7.29 11.35
N GLU A 163 -4.98 -7.91 10.91
CA GLU A 163 -5.01 -9.33 10.58
C GLU A 163 -4.19 -9.65 9.33
N ARG A 164 -3.93 -8.64 8.48
CA ARG A 164 -3.09 -8.73 7.28
C ARG A 164 -1.61 -8.46 7.56
N MET A 165 -1.24 -8.14 8.79
CA MET A 165 0.14 -7.93 9.22
C MET A 165 0.68 -9.20 9.90
N TRP A 166 1.98 -9.40 9.75
CA TRP A 166 2.69 -10.54 10.32
C TRP A 166 3.12 -10.34 11.78
#